data_d16770eb019a5ac4a5bd12b605a72270
#
_entry.id   d16770eb019a5ac4a5bd12b605a72270
#
_cell.length_a   1.000
_cell.length_b   1.000
_cell.length_c   1.000
_cell.angle_alpha   90.00
_cell.angle_beta   90.00
_cell.angle_gamma   90.00
#
_symmetry.space_group_name_H-M   'P 1'
#
loop_
_entity.id
_entity.type
_entity.pdbx_description
1 polymer ?
#
loop_
_entity_poly.entity_id
_entity_poly.type
_entity_poly.pdbx_seq_one_letter_code
_entity_poly.pdbx_strand_id
1 'polypeptide(L)'
;MKQILTLLIFASTFLAKGQVYDTLIWADEFNIDGSLDTAKWWHQTILPNNGQSWWNNEIQHYTNRDTNSYCDSGMMYLTARRETFTDQNVTKDYTSARLNSKFAFTYGRVEVRAQMPSGVGTWPAIWMLGQNIYEVGAYWDLQGYASAGWPACGEIDIMEHWGSNQNYVQSAIHNPFSFGNTSNKGGRLIPTVSDAMHVYAMEWTPTQIVFSVDSVVHYTYQPANRTSSTWPFDAPQYILMNIAIQSSIDSSFTSSPMIVDYIRIYQSSTLSNEELEQGSIEVFPNPTEDLIHIRQPWLKAKVQVFDVSGTLVHEEAVEFGNSEVDMRNLPNGTYLCRVTNSEKGIYTERRVVKM
;
A
#
# COMPACT_ATOMS: atom_id res chain seq x y z
N MET A 1 47.23 38.91 -30.46
CA MET A 1 47.14 37.61 -29.84
C MET A 1 45.83 37.56 -29.00
N LYS A 2 44.81 36.89 -29.51
CA LYS A 2 43.55 36.66 -28.75
C LYS A 2 43.68 35.29 -28.05
N GLN A 3 43.66 35.31 -26.71
CA GLN A 3 43.58 34.08 -25.93
C GLN A 3 42.14 33.57 -25.92
N ILE A 4 41.96 32.33 -26.41
CA ILE A 4 40.67 31.60 -26.34
C ILE A 4 40.69 30.86 -25.01
N LEU A 5 39.80 31.23 -24.08
CA LEU A 5 39.57 30.57 -22.83
C LEU A 5 38.60 29.40 -23.09
N THR A 6 39.10 28.17 -23.10
CA THR A 6 38.29 26.95 -23.22
C THR A 6 37.72 26.58 -21.87
N LEU A 7 36.40 26.77 -21.72
CA LEU A 7 35.63 26.38 -20.52
C LEU A 7 35.32 24.88 -20.62
N LEU A 8 36.03 24.05 -19.84
CA LEU A 8 35.70 22.63 -19.65
C LEU A 8 34.50 22.49 -18.69
N ILE A 9 33.34 22.18 -19.25
CA ILE A 9 32.14 21.82 -18.44
C ILE A 9 32.31 20.32 -18.08
N PHE A 10 32.59 20.05 -16.80
CA PHE A 10 32.48 18.72 -16.25
C PHE A 10 30.98 18.40 -16.01
N ALA A 11 30.39 17.63 -16.88
CA ALA A 11 29.10 17.02 -16.65
C ALA A 11 29.29 15.84 -15.67
N SER A 12 29.03 16.05 -14.39
CA SER A 12 28.91 14.96 -13.44
C SER A 12 27.63 14.21 -13.73
N THR A 13 27.75 13.01 -14.32
CA THR A 13 26.64 12.06 -14.42
C THR A 13 26.35 11.52 -13.04
N PHE A 14 25.34 12.03 -12.38
CA PHE A 14 24.72 11.36 -11.24
C PHE A 14 24.04 10.09 -11.76
N LEU A 15 24.70 8.95 -11.59
CA LEU A 15 24.02 7.65 -11.67
C LEU A 15 23.06 7.59 -10.46
N ALA A 16 21.78 7.83 -10.69
CA ALA A 16 20.76 7.53 -9.70
C ALA A 16 20.86 6.03 -9.39
N LYS A 17 21.35 5.66 -8.21
CA LYS A 17 21.23 4.29 -7.73
C LYS A 17 19.76 4.02 -7.56
N GLY A 18 19.22 3.04 -8.28
CA GLY A 18 17.86 2.54 -8.06
C GLY A 18 17.73 2.13 -6.60
N GLN A 19 16.55 2.37 -6.03
CA GLN A 19 16.24 1.95 -4.66
C GLN A 19 16.36 0.43 -4.57
N VAL A 20 17.03 -0.08 -3.53
CA VAL A 20 17.20 -1.51 -3.28
C VAL A 20 16.18 -1.93 -2.22
N TYR A 21 15.32 -2.88 -2.57
CA TYR A 21 14.31 -3.47 -1.67
C TYR A 21 14.82 -4.84 -1.22
N ASP A 22 15.51 -4.88 -0.09
CA ASP A 22 16.29 -6.03 0.38
C ASP A 22 15.75 -6.68 1.67
N THR A 23 14.81 -6.04 2.33
CA THR A 23 14.23 -6.53 3.58
C THR A 23 12.81 -7.05 3.35
N LEU A 24 12.63 -8.38 3.39
CA LEU A 24 11.31 -9.00 3.34
C LEU A 24 10.59 -8.75 4.67
N ILE A 25 9.48 -8.00 4.65
CA ILE A 25 8.71 -7.64 5.85
C ILE A 25 7.43 -8.46 6.01
N TRP A 26 6.90 -9.01 4.92
CA TRP A 26 5.74 -9.90 4.92
C TRP A 26 5.71 -10.75 3.66
N ALA A 27 5.24 -12.00 3.79
CA ALA A 27 5.03 -12.88 2.66
C ALA A 27 3.92 -13.90 2.91
N ASP A 28 3.33 -14.37 1.83
CA ASP A 28 2.60 -15.63 1.78
C ASP A 28 3.03 -16.44 0.56
N GLU A 29 3.55 -17.63 0.82
CA GLU A 29 4.06 -18.57 -0.18
C GLU A 29 3.06 -19.71 -0.44
N PHE A 30 1.90 -19.70 0.22
CA PHE A 30 0.78 -20.65 0.08
C PHE A 30 1.17 -22.14 0.21
N ASN A 31 2.21 -22.42 0.98
CA ASN A 31 2.81 -23.77 1.11
C ASN A 31 1.98 -24.79 1.91
N ILE A 32 0.85 -24.39 2.49
CA ILE A 32 -0.01 -25.25 3.30
C ILE A 32 -1.30 -25.50 2.53
N ASP A 33 -1.51 -26.73 2.09
CA ASP A 33 -2.72 -27.11 1.36
C ASP A 33 -3.99 -27.01 2.22
N GLY A 34 -5.11 -26.66 1.60
CA GLY A 34 -6.42 -26.53 2.22
C GLY A 34 -6.92 -25.09 2.26
N SER A 35 -7.64 -24.72 3.31
CA SER A 35 -8.19 -23.36 3.46
C SER A 35 -7.09 -22.33 3.66
N LEU A 36 -7.34 -21.10 3.24
CA LEU A 36 -6.40 -19.98 3.43
C LEU A 36 -6.07 -19.72 4.90
N ASP A 37 -4.83 -19.31 5.16
CA ASP A 37 -4.39 -18.91 6.50
C ASP A 37 -5.19 -17.69 6.99
N THR A 38 -6.09 -17.93 7.93
CA THR A 38 -6.92 -16.88 8.53
C THR A 38 -6.15 -15.91 9.42
N ALA A 39 -4.88 -16.17 9.76
CA ALA A 39 -4.02 -15.19 10.41
C ALA A 39 -3.55 -14.11 9.43
N LYS A 40 -3.46 -14.44 8.14
CA LYS A 40 -3.01 -13.54 7.08
C LYS A 40 -4.14 -12.93 6.28
N TRP A 41 -5.25 -13.67 6.06
CA TRP A 41 -6.32 -13.31 5.15
C TRP A 41 -7.68 -13.20 5.81
N TRP A 42 -8.45 -12.24 5.34
CA TRP A 42 -9.86 -12.04 5.66
C TRP A 42 -10.69 -12.15 4.39
N HIS A 43 -11.78 -12.92 4.43
CA HIS A 43 -12.76 -12.97 3.35
C HIS A 43 -13.80 -11.87 3.55
N GLN A 44 -13.84 -10.93 2.64
CA GLN A 44 -14.86 -9.88 2.64
C GLN A 44 -16.07 -10.38 1.85
N THR A 45 -17.14 -10.72 2.56
CA THR A 45 -18.33 -11.37 1.98
C THR A 45 -19.60 -10.52 2.08
N ILE A 46 -19.59 -9.46 2.89
CA ILE A 46 -20.77 -8.64 3.15
C ILE A 46 -21.03 -7.74 1.96
N LEU A 47 -22.28 -7.80 1.42
CA LEU A 47 -22.71 -6.96 0.32
C LEU A 47 -22.78 -5.48 0.78
N PRO A 48 -21.95 -4.58 0.24
CA PRO A 48 -21.81 -3.23 0.79
C PRO A 48 -22.96 -2.29 0.38
N ASN A 49 -23.53 -2.46 -0.81
CA ASN A 49 -24.54 -1.56 -1.35
C ASN A 49 -25.92 -1.92 -0.82
N ASN A 50 -26.25 -1.40 0.37
CA ASN A 50 -27.51 -1.67 1.08
C ASN A 50 -27.83 -3.17 1.25
N GLY A 51 -26.80 -4.03 1.31
CA GLY A 51 -26.96 -5.47 1.42
C GLY A 51 -27.45 -6.14 0.14
N GLN A 52 -27.39 -5.51 -1.03
CA GLN A 52 -27.95 -6.03 -2.28
C GLN A 52 -26.91 -6.37 -3.33
N SER A 53 -25.83 -5.60 -3.43
CA SER A 53 -24.84 -5.77 -4.52
C SER A 53 -23.45 -5.32 -4.10
N TRP A 54 -22.48 -5.76 -4.88
CA TRP A 54 -21.15 -5.18 -4.91
C TRP A 54 -21.14 -3.90 -5.75
N TRP A 55 -20.02 -3.18 -5.71
CA TRP A 55 -19.80 -1.97 -6.50
C TRP A 55 -19.71 -2.29 -8.01
N ASN A 56 -19.67 -1.30 -8.86
CA ASN A 56 -19.41 -1.42 -10.30
C ASN A 56 -20.35 -2.38 -11.07
N ASN A 57 -21.55 -2.65 -10.55
CA ASN A 57 -22.51 -3.60 -11.11
C ASN A 57 -21.98 -5.04 -11.20
N GLU A 58 -21.11 -5.41 -10.27
CA GLU A 58 -20.64 -6.79 -10.13
C GLU A 58 -21.79 -7.72 -9.74
N ILE A 59 -21.85 -8.89 -10.38
CA ILE A 59 -23.03 -9.77 -10.28
C ILE A 59 -22.84 -11.03 -9.42
N GLN A 60 -21.64 -11.30 -8.91
CA GLN A 60 -21.33 -12.45 -8.04
C GLN A 60 -21.60 -12.16 -6.55
N HIS A 61 -21.69 -13.23 -5.76
CA HIS A 61 -21.35 -13.21 -4.35
C HIS A 61 -19.85 -13.46 -4.16
N TYR A 62 -19.19 -12.76 -3.26
CA TYR A 62 -17.93 -13.21 -2.69
C TYR A 62 -18.20 -14.10 -1.48
N THR A 63 -17.51 -15.23 -1.39
CA THR A 63 -17.71 -16.24 -0.35
C THR A 63 -16.40 -16.58 0.35
N ASN A 64 -16.49 -17.21 1.50
CA ASN A 64 -15.36 -17.75 2.26
C ASN A 64 -15.22 -19.29 2.11
N ARG A 65 -15.79 -19.87 1.05
CA ARG A 65 -15.79 -21.31 0.81
C ARG A 65 -14.51 -21.75 0.09
N ASP A 66 -14.00 -22.90 0.42
CA ASP A 66 -12.84 -23.49 -0.25
C ASP A 66 -13.05 -23.72 -1.75
N THR A 67 -14.31 -23.80 -2.22
CA THR A 67 -14.60 -23.83 -3.66
C THR A 67 -14.27 -22.51 -4.39
N ASN A 68 -14.15 -21.40 -3.67
CA ASN A 68 -13.82 -20.09 -4.22
C ASN A 68 -12.41 -19.62 -3.86
N SER A 69 -11.81 -20.14 -2.76
CA SER A 69 -10.43 -19.82 -2.40
C SER A 69 -9.82 -20.93 -1.56
N TYR A 70 -8.70 -21.48 -2.01
CA TYR A 70 -7.97 -22.55 -1.34
C TYR A 70 -6.50 -22.57 -1.76
N CYS A 71 -5.67 -23.28 -1.01
CA CYS A 71 -4.28 -23.56 -1.37
C CYS A 71 -4.14 -25.04 -1.77
N ASP A 72 -3.38 -25.27 -2.82
CA ASP A 72 -2.99 -26.61 -3.26
C ASP A 72 -1.64 -26.57 -3.98
N SER A 73 -0.77 -27.51 -3.61
CA SER A 73 0.53 -27.69 -4.25
C SER A 73 1.41 -26.42 -4.26
N GLY A 74 1.38 -25.65 -3.16
CA GLY A 74 2.15 -24.41 -3.00
C GLY A 74 1.60 -23.20 -3.77
N MET A 75 0.34 -23.24 -4.13
CA MET A 75 -0.33 -22.12 -4.84
C MET A 75 -1.69 -21.82 -4.22
N MET A 76 -2.09 -20.56 -4.23
CA MET A 76 -3.45 -20.14 -3.93
C MET A 76 -4.28 -20.13 -5.21
N TYR A 77 -5.48 -20.67 -5.13
CA TYR A 77 -6.50 -20.61 -6.16
C TYR A 77 -7.65 -19.72 -5.70
N LEU A 78 -7.85 -18.60 -6.35
CA LEU A 78 -9.03 -17.77 -6.18
C LEU A 78 -9.92 -17.98 -7.41
N THR A 79 -11.11 -18.58 -7.23
CA THR A 79 -11.89 -19.13 -8.33
C THR A 79 -13.25 -18.44 -8.46
N ALA A 80 -13.47 -17.80 -9.61
CA ALA A 80 -14.81 -17.39 -10.06
C ALA A 80 -15.56 -18.60 -10.62
N ARG A 81 -16.85 -18.76 -10.26
CA ARG A 81 -17.67 -19.91 -10.64
C ARG A 81 -19.07 -19.47 -11.03
N ARG A 82 -19.65 -20.18 -11.99
CA ARG A 82 -21.08 -20.12 -12.29
C ARG A 82 -21.81 -21.14 -11.41
N GLU A 83 -22.56 -20.67 -10.48
CA GLU A 83 -23.44 -21.47 -9.61
C GLU A 83 -24.48 -20.55 -8.96
N THR A 84 -25.69 -21.04 -8.81
CA THR A 84 -26.72 -20.30 -8.08
C THR A 84 -26.44 -20.42 -6.58
N PHE A 85 -26.26 -19.28 -5.92
CA PHE A 85 -25.92 -19.20 -4.50
C PHE A 85 -26.72 -18.11 -3.83
N THR A 86 -27.28 -18.43 -2.64
CA THR A 86 -28.05 -17.49 -1.82
C THR A 86 -27.31 -17.20 -0.53
N ASP A 87 -27.00 -15.93 -0.30
CA ASP A 87 -26.45 -15.42 0.94
C ASP A 87 -27.03 -14.04 1.23
N GLN A 88 -27.16 -13.68 2.51
CA GLN A 88 -27.71 -12.39 2.96
C GLN A 88 -29.10 -12.08 2.36
N ASN A 89 -29.92 -13.11 2.12
CA ASN A 89 -31.22 -13.06 1.44
C ASN A 89 -31.18 -12.56 -0.02
N VAL A 90 -30.02 -12.60 -0.66
CA VAL A 90 -29.83 -12.28 -2.08
C VAL A 90 -29.38 -13.53 -2.81
N THR A 91 -30.03 -13.86 -3.92
CA THR A 91 -29.63 -14.98 -4.81
C THR A 91 -28.88 -14.43 -6.01
N LYS A 92 -27.72 -15.00 -6.30
CA LYS A 92 -26.90 -14.68 -7.48
C LYS A 92 -26.49 -15.97 -8.19
N ASP A 93 -26.17 -15.87 -9.48
CA ASP A 93 -25.79 -17.01 -10.32
C ASP A 93 -24.26 -17.18 -10.47
N TYR A 94 -23.50 -16.43 -9.70
CA TYR A 94 -22.04 -16.51 -9.70
C TYR A 94 -21.51 -16.34 -8.30
N THR A 95 -20.39 -17.01 -8.04
CA THR A 95 -19.59 -16.85 -6.82
C THR A 95 -18.13 -16.63 -7.14
N SER A 96 -17.43 -15.97 -6.23
CA SER A 96 -15.99 -15.72 -6.27
C SER A 96 -15.47 -15.53 -4.85
N ALA A 97 -14.23 -15.07 -4.68
CA ALA A 97 -13.69 -14.60 -3.40
C ALA A 97 -13.13 -13.18 -3.53
N ARG A 98 -13.20 -12.45 -2.41
CA ARG A 98 -12.51 -11.17 -2.19
C ARG A 98 -11.76 -11.28 -0.87
N LEU A 99 -10.44 -11.12 -0.95
CA LEU A 99 -9.51 -11.27 0.15
C LEU A 99 -8.96 -9.91 0.56
N ASN A 100 -8.85 -9.69 1.87
CA ASN A 100 -8.12 -8.56 2.45
C ASN A 100 -6.92 -9.11 3.22
N SER A 101 -5.71 -8.58 3.04
CA SER A 101 -4.60 -8.90 3.91
C SER A 101 -4.80 -8.28 5.30
N LYS A 102 -4.46 -9.06 6.34
CA LYS A 102 -4.40 -8.59 7.73
C LYS A 102 -3.07 -7.93 8.05
N PHE A 103 -2.36 -7.51 7.03
CA PHE A 103 -1.12 -6.77 7.08
C PHE A 103 -1.26 -5.48 6.27
N ALA A 104 -0.93 -4.36 6.88
CA ALA A 104 -0.88 -3.05 6.23
C ALA A 104 0.52 -2.46 6.42
N PHE A 105 0.99 -1.71 5.45
CA PHE A 105 2.32 -1.12 5.44
C PHE A 105 2.31 0.20 4.69
N THR A 106 3.37 0.98 4.90
CA THR A 106 3.61 2.21 4.16
C THR A 106 4.96 2.09 3.47
N TYR A 107 4.97 2.37 2.16
CA TYR A 107 6.12 2.31 1.27
C TYR A 107 6.81 0.94 1.23
N GLY A 108 7.36 0.63 0.09
CA GLY A 108 8.02 -0.63 -0.16
C GLY A 108 7.79 -1.14 -1.58
N ARG A 109 8.16 -2.39 -1.80
CA ARG A 109 7.93 -3.12 -3.03
C ARG A 109 7.01 -4.30 -2.77
N VAL A 110 5.93 -4.40 -3.54
CA VAL A 110 5.06 -5.58 -3.59
C VAL A 110 5.39 -6.37 -4.83
N GLU A 111 5.50 -7.68 -4.68
CA GLU A 111 5.58 -8.64 -5.79
C GLU A 111 4.50 -9.70 -5.60
N VAL A 112 3.73 -9.92 -6.65
CA VAL A 112 2.75 -11.00 -6.74
C VAL A 112 3.04 -11.81 -7.99
N ARG A 113 3.38 -13.08 -7.83
CA ARG A 113 3.54 -13.99 -8.96
C ARG A 113 2.24 -14.73 -9.17
N ALA A 114 1.58 -14.47 -10.30
CA ALA A 114 0.24 -14.97 -10.55
C ALA A 114 -0.03 -15.21 -12.03
N GLN A 115 -1.01 -16.10 -12.28
CA GLN A 115 -1.65 -16.34 -13.57
C GLN A 115 -3.11 -15.87 -13.47
N MET A 116 -3.56 -15.11 -14.45
CA MET A 116 -4.92 -14.55 -14.45
C MET A 116 -5.96 -15.53 -14.97
N PRO A 117 -7.22 -15.43 -14.52
CA PRO A 117 -8.32 -16.18 -15.09
C PRO A 117 -8.55 -15.78 -16.54
N SER A 118 -9.21 -16.67 -17.27
CA SER A 118 -9.71 -16.43 -18.63
C SER A 118 -11.23 -16.39 -18.68
N GLY A 119 -11.77 -15.77 -19.71
CA GLY A 119 -13.22 -15.74 -19.99
C GLY A 119 -13.77 -14.30 -20.03
N VAL A 120 -14.49 -13.98 -21.11
CA VAL A 120 -15.17 -12.69 -21.28
C VAL A 120 -16.06 -12.42 -20.07
N GLY A 121 -15.91 -11.26 -19.45
CA GLY A 121 -16.68 -10.85 -18.28
C GLY A 121 -16.03 -11.16 -16.93
N THR A 122 -14.88 -11.86 -16.89
CA THR A 122 -14.05 -11.91 -15.69
C THR A 122 -13.28 -10.60 -15.52
N TRP A 123 -13.12 -10.16 -14.27
CA TRP A 123 -12.38 -8.96 -13.90
C TRP A 123 -11.57 -9.22 -12.61
N PRO A 124 -10.43 -9.90 -12.72
CA PRO A 124 -9.50 -10.07 -11.61
C PRO A 124 -8.76 -8.78 -11.29
N ALA A 125 -8.46 -8.59 -10.01
CA ALA A 125 -7.64 -7.50 -9.52
C ALA A 125 -6.70 -7.94 -8.38
N ILE A 126 -5.49 -7.38 -8.40
CA ILE A 126 -4.52 -7.36 -7.32
C ILE A 126 -4.30 -5.89 -7.02
N TRP A 127 -4.73 -5.42 -5.86
CA TRP A 127 -4.84 -4.00 -5.57
C TRP A 127 -4.70 -3.68 -4.09
N MET A 128 -4.72 -2.42 -3.73
CA MET A 128 -4.56 -1.95 -2.35
C MET A 128 -5.53 -0.80 -2.04
N LEU A 129 -5.98 -0.75 -0.80
CA LEU A 129 -6.73 0.38 -0.22
C LEU A 129 -6.03 0.89 1.03
N GLY A 130 -6.27 2.16 1.35
CA GLY A 130 -5.88 2.71 2.64
C GLY A 130 -6.46 1.90 3.79
N GLN A 131 -5.62 1.56 4.78
CA GLN A 131 -6.05 0.90 6.02
C GLN A 131 -7.22 1.65 6.70
N ASN A 132 -7.30 2.95 6.48
CA ASN A 132 -8.29 3.86 7.04
C ASN A 132 -9.62 3.93 6.26
N ILE A 133 -9.88 3.02 5.33
CA ILE A 133 -11.11 2.99 4.52
C ILE A 133 -12.37 2.73 5.36
N TYR A 134 -13.43 3.49 5.09
CA TYR A 134 -14.80 3.11 5.45
C TYR A 134 -15.36 2.17 4.38
N GLU A 135 -15.38 0.88 4.63
CA GLU A 135 -15.95 -0.10 3.72
C GLU A 135 -16.59 -1.26 4.49
N VAL A 136 -17.88 -1.43 4.32
CA VAL A 136 -18.67 -2.47 5.01
C VAL A 136 -18.05 -3.85 4.80
N GLY A 137 -17.76 -4.53 5.91
CA GLY A 137 -17.21 -5.88 5.89
C GLY A 137 -15.71 -5.98 5.59
N ALA A 138 -15.03 -4.87 5.29
CA ALA A 138 -13.57 -4.86 5.16
C ALA A 138 -12.89 -5.10 6.52
N TYR A 139 -11.79 -5.85 6.51
CA TYR A 139 -11.08 -6.23 7.74
C TYR A 139 -10.73 -5.02 8.60
N TRP A 140 -10.11 -4.00 8.03
CA TRP A 140 -9.58 -2.86 8.77
C TRP A 140 -10.68 -1.91 9.28
N ASP A 141 -11.81 -1.80 8.56
CA ASP A 141 -13.01 -1.10 9.06
C ASP A 141 -13.56 -1.81 10.31
N LEU A 142 -13.67 -3.15 10.27
CA LEU A 142 -14.10 -3.96 11.41
C LEU A 142 -13.12 -3.87 12.60
N GLN A 143 -11.84 -3.55 12.37
CA GLN A 143 -10.86 -3.30 13.43
C GLN A 143 -10.88 -1.86 13.98
N GLY A 144 -11.74 -0.98 13.43
CA GLY A 144 -11.90 0.39 13.90
C GLY A 144 -10.89 1.40 13.36
N TYR A 145 -10.17 1.08 12.27
CA TYR A 145 -9.23 2.00 11.62
C TYR A 145 -9.91 3.01 10.68
N ALA A 146 -11.18 2.80 10.36
CA ALA A 146 -11.92 3.60 9.38
C ALA A 146 -11.97 5.09 9.76
N SER A 147 -11.51 5.94 8.86
CA SER A 147 -11.55 7.40 9.01
C SER A 147 -11.68 8.16 7.69
N ALA A 148 -11.58 7.47 6.55
CA ALA A 148 -11.67 8.06 5.22
C ALA A 148 -12.55 7.21 4.29
N GLY A 149 -13.41 7.85 3.51
CA GLY A 149 -14.16 7.18 2.44
C GLY A 149 -13.32 7.07 1.16
N TRP A 150 -13.76 6.19 0.24
CA TRP A 150 -13.22 6.16 -1.11
C TRP A 150 -13.64 7.43 -1.90
N PRO A 151 -12.75 8.05 -2.71
CA PRO A 151 -11.37 7.67 -2.99
C PRO A 151 -10.32 8.38 -2.09
N ALA A 152 -10.74 9.03 -0.99
CA ALA A 152 -9.83 9.78 -0.12
C ALA A 152 -8.86 8.89 0.68
N CYS A 153 -9.21 7.61 0.89
CA CYS A 153 -8.30 6.63 1.48
C CYS A 153 -7.12 6.27 0.57
N GLY A 154 -7.22 6.57 -0.73
CA GLY A 154 -6.29 6.13 -1.77
C GLY A 154 -6.53 4.67 -2.18
N GLU A 155 -6.43 4.41 -3.51
CA GLU A 155 -6.48 3.08 -4.11
C GLU A 155 -5.34 2.92 -5.10
N ILE A 156 -4.64 1.79 -5.03
CA ILE A 156 -3.50 1.45 -5.88
C ILE A 156 -3.80 0.11 -6.53
N ASP A 157 -4.12 0.11 -7.83
CA ASP A 157 -4.34 -1.10 -8.60
C ASP A 157 -3.02 -1.57 -9.17
N ILE A 158 -2.42 -2.58 -8.53
CA ILE A 158 -1.17 -3.18 -8.99
C ILE A 158 -1.40 -3.87 -10.33
N MET A 159 -2.50 -4.60 -10.43
CA MET A 159 -2.92 -5.28 -11.65
C MET A 159 -4.44 -5.38 -11.72
N GLU A 160 -4.99 -4.94 -12.82
CA GLU A 160 -6.34 -5.23 -13.27
C GLU A 160 -6.31 -5.89 -14.64
N HIS A 161 -7.21 -6.84 -14.85
CA HIS A 161 -7.36 -7.53 -16.13
C HIS A 161 -8.85 -7.75 -16.45
N TRP A 162 -9.22 -7.59 -17.70
CA TRP A 162 -10.58 -7.85 -18.19
C TRP A 162 -10.56 -8.97 -19.20
N GLY A 163 -11.34 -10.03 -18.96
CA GLY A 163 -11.45 -11.12 -19.89
C GLY A 163 -11.98 -10.72 -21.28
N SER A 164 -12.63 -9.57 -21.41
CA SER A 164 -12.99 -8.96 -22.69
C SER A 164 -11.79 -8.35 -23.44
N ASN A 165 -10.65 -8.14 -22.77
CA ASN A 165 -9.39 -7.69 -23.34
C ASN A 165 -8.25 -8.59 -22.87
N GLN A 166 -8.36 -9.86 -23.19
CA GLN A 166 -7.66 -11.01 -22.62
C GLN A 166 -6.14 -10.85 -22.46
N ASN A 167 -5.48 -10.11 -23.33
CA ASN A 167 -4.01 -10.01 -23.32
C ASN A 167 -3.51 -8.67 -22.78
N TYR A 168 -4.35 -7.86 -22.14
CA TYR A 168 -3.98 -6.56 -21.65
C TYR A 168 -4.13 -6.49 -20.12
N VAL A 169 -3.09 -6.02 -19.44
CA VAL A 169 -3.12 -5.70 -18.02
C VAL A 169 -2.96 -4.21 -17.82
N GLN A 170 -3.62 -3.66 -16.81
CA GLN A 170 -3.59 -2.26 -16.45
C GLN A 170 -3.21 -2.10 -14.98
N SER A 171 -2.48 -1.03 -14.69
CA SER A 171 -2.35 -0.48 -13.34
C SER A 171 -2.98 0.89 -13.26
N ALA A 172 -3.54 1.24 -12.11
CA ALA A 172 -4.24 2.50 -11.93
C ALA A 172 -4.03 3.06 -10.51
N ILE A 173 -4.32 4.36 -10.39
CA ILE A 173 -4.36 5.09 -9.12
C ILE A 173 -5.69 5.82 -9.04
N HIS A 174 -6.41 5.62 -7.92
CA HIS A 174 -7.61 6.39 -7.61
C HIS A 174 -7.37 7.25 -6.36
N ASN A 175 -7.66 8.51 -6.49
CA ASN A 175 -7.53 9.52 -5.45
C ASN A 175 -8.57 10.63 -5.67
N PRO A 176 -8.79 11.56 -4.74
CA PRO A 176 -9.81 12.61 -4.91
C PRO A 176 -9.67 13.50 -6.14
N PHE A 177 -8.44 13.60 -6.72
CA PHE A 177 -8.21 14.35 -7.95
C PHE A 177 -8.72 13.60 -9.19
N SER A 178 -8.56 12.25 -9.24
CA SER A 178 -8.98 11.41 -10.36
C SER A 178 -9.33 10.01 -9.90
N PHE A 179 -10.56 9.55 -10.12
CA PHE A 179 -11.08 8.26 -9.69
C PHE A 179 -12.16 7.73 -10.64
N GLY A 180 -12.59 6.46 -10.43
CA GLY A 180 -13.48 5.76 -11.32
C GLY A 180 -12.81 5.51 -12.67
N ASN A 181 -13.27 6.16 -13.74
CA ASN A 181 -12.52 6.15 -15.01
C ASN A 181 -11.30 7.10 -14.91
N THR A 182 -10.39 6.79 -13.99
CA THR A 182 -9.23 7.64 -13.69
C THR A 182 -8.34 7.87 -14.92
N SER A 183 -7.73 9.06 -14.99
CA SER A 183 -6.65 9.37 -15.94
C SER A 183 -5.29 8.84 -15.47
N ASN A 184 -5.17 8.47 -14.19
CA ASN A 184 -3.93 8.00 -13.58
C ASN A 184 -3.80 6.49 -13.79
N LYS A 185 -3.56 6.06 -15.02
CA LYS A 185 -3.44 4.65 -15.39
C LYS A 185 -2.49 4.41 -16.55
N GLY A 186 -1.96 3.21 -16.64
CA GLY A 186 -1.15 2.72 -17.73
C GLY A 186 -1.20 1.20 -17.78
N GLY A 187 -0.81 0.62 -18.91
CA GLY A 187 -0.87 -0.83 -19.05
C GLY A 187 -0.01 -1.34 -20.20
N ARG A 188 -0.02 -2.66 -20.38
CA ARG A 188 0.74 -3.33 -21.43
C ARG A 188 0.10 -4.64 -21.88
N LEU A 189 0.50 -5.10 -23.06
CA LEU A 189 0.11 -6.40 -23.58
C LEU A 189 0.96 -7.51 -22.92
N ILE A 190 0.29 -8.54 -22.44
CA ILE A 190 0.86 -9.78 -21.89
C ILE A 190 0.13 -10.94 -22.57
N PRO A 191 0.61 -11.45 -23.71
CA PRO A 191 -0.11 -12.46 -24.50
C PRO A 191 -0.39 -13.78 -23.75
N THR A 192 0.40 -14.06 -22.71
CA THR A 192 0.32 -15.28 -21.89
C THR A 192 -0.29 -15.03 -20.51
N VAL A 193 -1.03 -13.94 -20.33
CA VAL A 193 -1.57 -13.52 -19.01
C VAL A 193 -2.37 -14.61 -18.30
N SER A 194 -3.07 -15.47 -19.05
CA SER A 194 -3.84 -16.60 -18.50
C SER A 194 -3.21 -17.97 -18.77
N ASP A 195 -2.04 -18.02 -19.41
CA ASP A 195 -1.37 -19.27 -19.79
C ASP A 195 -0.07 -19.50 -19.00
N ALA A 196 0.47 -18.45 -18.38
CA ALA A 196 1.71 -18.50 -17.63
C ALA A 196 1.68 -17.60 -16.39
N MET A 197 2.56 -17.90 -15.44
CA MET A 197 2.81 -17.05 -14.28
C MET A 197 3.63 -15.82 -14.68
N HIS A 198 3.18 -14.65 -14.24
CA HIS A 198 3.87 -13.37 -14.38
C HIS A 198 4.08 -12.74 -13.01
N VAL A 199 5.13 -11.93 -12.86
CA VAL A 199 5.38 -11.16 -11.64
C VAL A 199 4.83 -9.75 -11.83
N TYR A 200 3.73 -9.47 -11.16
CA TYR A 200 3.13 -8.13 -11.06
C TYR A 200 3.75 -7.43 -9.87
N ALA A 201 4.38 -6.29 -10.10
CA ALA A 201 5.10 -5.59 -9.05
C ALA A 201 4.76 -4.09 -9.01
N MET A 202 4.82 -3.56 -7.80
CA MET A 202 4.66 -2.15 -7.51
C MET A 202 5.78 -1.71 -6.56
N GLU A 203 6.43 -0.59 -6.88
CA GLU A 203 7.37 0.10 -5.99
C GLU A 203 6.75 1.41 -5.54
N TRP A 204 6.61 1.57 -4.25
CA TRP A 204 5.95 2.71 -3.63
C TRP A 204 6.92 3.44 -2.69
N THR A 205 7.20 4.68 -3.03
CA THR A 205 8.05 5.59 -2.28
C THR A 205 7.24 6.82 -1.82
N PRO A 206 7.78 7.70 -0.98
CA PRO A 206 7.08 8.95 -0.62
C PRO A 206 6.77 9.88 -1.80
N THR A 207 7.34 9.63 -2.99
CA THR A 207 7.27 10.57 -4.11
C THR A 207 6.68 10.00 -5.38
N GLN A 208 6.64 8.67 -5.52
CA GLN A 208 6.15 8.00 -6.72
C GLN A 208 5.70 6.58 -6.45
N ILE A 209 4.86 6.07 -7.35
CA ILE A 209 4.46 4.67 -7.42
C ILE A 209 4.77 4.18 -8.84
N VAL A 210 5.57 3.11 -8.94
CA VAL A 210 6.03 2.53 -10.21
C VAL A 210 5.47 1.14 -10.36
N PHE A 211 4.87 0.83 -11.51
CA PHE A 211 4.27 -0.46 -11.80
C PHE A 211 5.02 -1.20 -12.90
N SER A 212 5.24 -2.48 -12.71
CA SER A 212 5.92 -3.34 -13.67
C SER A 212 5.29 -4.74 -13.76
N VAL A 213 5.46 -5.38 -14.90
CA VAL A 213 5.23 -6.82 -15.09
C VAL A 213 6.51 -7.43 -15.61
N ASP A 214 6.98 -8.51 -14.97
CA ASP A 214 8.24 -9.19 -15.29
C ASP A 214 9.41 -8.21 -15.41
N SER A 215 9.51 -7.32 -14.43
CA SER A 215 10.54 -6.26 -14.34
C SER A 215 10.48 -5.19 -15.46
N VAL A 216 9.46 -5.21 -16.32
CA VAL A 216 9.26 -4.17 -17.34
C VAL A 216 8.26 -3.14 -16.85
N VAL A 217 8.73 -1.94 -16.57
CA VAL A 217 7.88 -0.81 -16.14
C VAL A 217 6.91 -0.43 -17.25
N HIS A 218 5.64 -0.24 -16.91
CA HIS A 218 4.60 0.18 -17.84
C HIS A 218 3.81 1.40 -17.38
N TYR A 219 3.89 1.75 -16.10
CA TYR A 219 3.26 2.96 -15.58
C TYR A 219 4.05 3.51 -14.37
N THR A 220 4.09 4.84 -14.26
CA THR A 220 4.64 5.55 -13.10
C THR A 220 3.68 6.68 -12.73
N TYR A 221 3.19 6.66 -11.50
CA TYR A 221 2.44 7.75 -10.91
C TYR A 221 3.37 8.63 -10.06
N GLN A 222 3.57 9.88 -10.50
CA GLN A 222 4.43 10.85 -9.83
C GLN A 222 3.85 12.26 -10.03
N PRO A 223 2.87 12.66 -9.21
CA PRO A 223 2.27 13.98 -9.36
C PRO A 223 3.26 15.10 -9.00
N ALA A 224 3.27 16.17 -9.79
CA ALA A 224 4.16 17.31 -9.56
C ALA A 224 3.90 18.00 -8.21
N ASN A 225 2.63 18.03 -7.78
CA ASN A 225 2.21 18.55 -6.49
C ASN A 225 1.53 17.43 -5.70
N ARG A 226 2.09 17.07 -4.56
CA ARG A 226 1.52 16.10 -3.63
C ARG A 226 0.68 16.85 -2.60
N THR A 227 -0.62 16.60 -2.64
CA THR A 227 -1.63 17.14 -1.74
C THR A 227 -2.52 15.98 -1.29
N SER A 228 -3.36 16.15 -0.30
CA SER A 228 -4.33 15.13 0.11
C SER A 228 -5.25 14.66 -1.04
N SER A 229 -5.42 15.49 -2.09
CA SER A 229 -6.21 15.12 -3.26
C SER A 229 -5.44 14.29 -4.29
N THR A 230 -4.14 14.52 -4.45
CA THR A 230 -3.31 13.81 -5.43
C THR A 230 -2.46 12.71 -4.81
N TRP A 231 -2.19 12.77 -3.51
CA TRP A 231 -1.31 11.85 -2.80
C TRP A 231 -1.85 11.47 -1.41
N PRO A 232 -2.93 10.67 -1.31
CA PRO A 232 -3.38 10.11 -0.03
C PRO A 232 -2.54 8.91 0.44
N PHE A 233 -1.43 8.62 -0.22
CA PHE A 233 -0.61 7.41 -0.09
C PHE A 233 0.52 7.54 0.96
N ASP A 234 0.38 8.45 1.92
CA ASP A 234 1.23 8.50 3.12
C ASP A 234 0.64 7.66 4.27
N ALA A 235 -0.62 7.24 4.13
CA ALA A 235 -1.29 6.33 5.05
C ALA A 235 -0.96 4.86 4.72
N PRO A 236 -0.92 3.95 5.73
CA PRO A 236 -0.73 2.52 5.46
C PRO A 236 -1.78 1.98 4.49
N GLN A 237 -1.37 1.08 3.61
CA GLN A 237 -2.22 0.40 2.64
C GLN A 237 -2.19 -1.11 2.89
N TYR A 238 -3.27 -1.81 2.55
CA TYR A 238 -3.37 -3.27 2.64
C TYR A 238 -3.73 -3.88 1.29
N ILE A 239 -3.35 -5.15 1.08
CA ILE A 239 -3.57 -5.83 -0.20
C ILE A 239 -4.96 -6.43 -0.25
N LEU A 240 -5.60 -6.28 -1.42
CA LEU A 240 -6.83 -6.95 -1.79
C LEU A 240 -6.62 -7.79 -3.07
N MET A 241 -7.33 -8.90 -3.15
CA MET A 241 -7.42 -9.71 -4.36
C MET A 241 -8.85 -10.20 -4.55
N ASN A 242 -9.34 -10.15 -5.78
CA ASN A 242 -10.65 -10.68 -6.12
C ASN A 242 -10.74 -11.01 -7.61
N ILE A 243 -11.76 -11.77 -7.98
CA ILE A 243 -12.26 -11.82 -9.35
C ILE A 243 -13.69 -11.30 -9.32
N ALA A 244 -13.91 -10.10 -9.81
CA ALA A 244 -15.24 -9.57 -10.07
C ALA A 244 -15.82 -10.23 -11.33
N ILE A 245 -17.14 -10.29 -11.42
CA ILE A 245 -17.86 -10.81 -12.60
C ILE A 245 -18.79 -9.73 -13.11
N GLN A 246 -18.54 -9.33 -14.36
CA GLN A 246 -19.34 -8.32 -15.05
C GLN A 246 -20.63 -8.92 -15.63
N SER A 247 -21.65 -8.10 -15.81
CA SER A 247 -22.91 -8.53 -16.46
C SER A 247 -22.75 -9.00 -17.92
N SER A 248 -21.61 -8.68 -18.55
CA SER A 248 -21.22 -9.14 -19.88
C SER A 248 -20.57 -10.53 -19.90
N ILE A 249 -20.58 -11.26 -18.78
CA ILE A 249 -19.99 -12.61 -18.70
C ILE A 249 -20.55 -13.52 -19.78
N ASP A 250 -19.67 -14.27 -20.42
CA ASP A 250 -20.08 -15.23 -21.45
C ASP A 250 -21.01 -16.30 -20.86
N SER A 251 -22.09 -16.60 -21.55
CA SER A 251 -23.09 -17.58 -21.10
C SER A 251 -22.54 -19.01 -21.00
N SER A 252 -21.43 -19.32 -21.66
CA SER A 252 -20.73 -20.60 -21.57
C SER A 252 -19.73 -20.67 -20.42
N PHE A 253 -19.46 -19.54 -19.72
CA PHE A 253 -18.54 -19.51 -18.59
C PHE A 253 -18.99 -20.48 -17.50
N THR A 254 -18.08 -21.30 -17.02
CA THR A 254 -18.31 -22.25 -15.92
C THR A 254 -17.48 -21.89 -14.68
N SER A 255 -16.17 -21.80 -14.84
CA SER A 255 -15.25 -21.38 -13.78
C SER A 255 -13.89 -21.02 -14.36
N SER A 256 -13.18 -20.13 -13.68
CA SER A 256 -11.78 -19.83 -14.00
C SER A 256 -11.07 -19.29 -12.75
N PRO A 257 -9.89 -19.83 -12.40
CA PRO A 257 -9.11 -19.35 -11.25
C PRO A 257 -8.11 -18.25 -11.62
N MET A 258 -7.86 -17.33 -10.71
CA MET A 258 -6.59 -16.66 -10.57
C MET A 258 -5.71 -17.55 -9.69
N ILE A 259 -4.53 -17.92 -10.19
CA ILE A 259 -3.58 -18.78 -9.48
C ILE A 259 -2.42 -17.93 -9.02
N VAL A 260 -2.11 -17.94 -7.73
CA VAL A 260 -1.06 -17.12 -7.12
C VAL A 260 -0.02 -18.03 -6.47
N ASP A 261 1.23 -17.89 -6.91
CA ASP A 261 2.37 -18.64 -6.39
C ASP A 261 2.86 -18.01 -5.07
N TYR A 262 3.09 -16.69 -5.07
CA TYR A 262 3.46 -15.97 -3.87
C TYR A 262 3.03 -14.51 -3.88
N ILE A 263 2.99 -13.94 -2.68
CA ILE A 263 2.94 -12.50 -2.44
C ILE A 263 4.08 -12.17 -1.48
N ARG A 264 4.88 -11.19 -1.85
CA ARG A 264 6.03 -10.73 -1.06
C ARG A 264 6.04 -9.21 -0.97
N ILE A 265 6.29 -8.71 0.23
CA ILE A 265 6.40 -7.27 0.50
C ILE A 265 7.79 -7.01 1.06
N TYR A 266 8.51 -6.13 0.39
CA TYR A 266 9.87 -5.74 0.75
C TYR A 266 9.92 -4.27 1.10
N GLN A 267 10.81 -3.93 2.05
CA GLN A 267 11.24 -2.56 2.28
C GLN A 267 12.72 -2.42 2.00
N SER A 268 13.18 -1.19 1.78
CA SER A 268 14.60 -0.91 1.61
C SER A 268 15.24 -0.72 2.98
N SER A 269 16.37 -1.38 3.21
CA SER A 269 17.18 -1.15 4.42
C SER A 269 17.74 0.29 4.47
N THR A 270 17.86 0.96 3.32
CA THR A 270 18.31 2.36 3.23
C THR A 270 17.18 3.36 3.45
N LEU A 271 15.90 2.97 3.28
CA LEU A 271 14.73 3.81 3.65
C LEU A 271 14.43 3.77 5.15
N SER A 272 15.02 2.81 5.88
CA SER A 272 14.63 2.57 7.26
C SER A 272 15.03 3.66 8.24
N ASN A 273 15.91 4.61 7.90
CA ASN A 273 16.46 5.49 8.91
C ASN A 273 16.36 7.02 8.68
N GLU A 274 16.11 7.53 7.48
CA GLU A 274 16.13 9.00 7.31
C GLU A 274 14.90 9.64 6.63
N GLU A 275 14.25 9.00 5.67
CA GLU A 275 13.16 9.65 4.91
C GLU A 275 11.73 9.32 5.41
N LEU A 276 11.49 8.13 5.94
CA LEU A 276 10.16 7.73 6.46
C LEU A 276 9.82 8.42 7.79
N GLU A 277 10.83 8.87 8.52
CA GLU A 277 10.66 9.41 9.85
C GLU A 277 10.75 10.94 9.92
N GLN A 278 11.39 11.58 8.96
CA GLN A 278 11.50 13.06 8.96
C GLN A 278 10.16 13.76 8.78
N GLY A 279 9.17 13.12 8.11
CA GLY A 279 7.82 13.68 7.96
C GLY A 279 6.87 13.46 9.13
N SER A 280 7.18 12.52 10.03
CA SER A 280 6.25 12.08 11.08
C SER A 280 6.51 12.67 12.46
N ILE A 281 7.70 13.24 12.71
CA ILE A 281 8.04 13.86 13.99
C ILE A 281 8.12 15.37 13.83
N GLU A 282 7.20 16.05 14.48
CA GLU A 282 7.13 17.51 14.52
C GLU A 282 7.55 18.00 15.91
N VAL A 283 8.40 19.02 15.96
CA VAL A 283 8.82 19.70 17.20
C VAL A 283 8.52 21.18 17.04
N PHE A 284 7.59 21.68 17.84
CA PHE A 284 7.11 23.05 17.75
C PHE A 284 6.67 23.63 19.10
N PRO A 285 6.70 24.97 19.30
CA PRO A 285 7.27 25.96 18.39
C PRO A 285 8.81 25.86 18.35
N ASN A 286 9.38 26.28 17.25
CA ASN A 286 10.84 26.38 17.10
C ASN A 286 11.16 27.62 16.24
N PRO A 287 11.71 28.70 16.83
CA PRO A 287 12.21 28.83 18.20
C PRO A 287 11.14 28.76 19.30
N THR A 288 11.58 28.48 20.53
CA THR A 288 10.74 28.43 21.73
C THR A 288 11.29 29.31 22.87
N GLU A 289 10.38 29.78 23.72
CA GLU A 289 10.76 30.46 24.99
C GLU A 289 10.65 29.49 26.17
N ASP A 290 9.59 28.67 26.22
CA ASP A 290 9.21 27.89 27.39
C ASP A 290 9.09 26.40 27.15
N LEU A 291 8.23 25.99 26.20
CA LEU A 291 7.85 24.61 25.97
C LEU A 291 8.05 24.23 24.51
N ILE A 292 8.40 22.99 24.27
CA ILE A 292 8.27 22.40 22.96
C ILE A 292 7.24 21.26 23.01
N HIS A 293 6.41 21.19 21.99
CA HIS A 293 5.51 20.07 21.75
C HIS A 293 6.15 19.15 20.73
N ILE A 294 6.07 17.85 20.97
CA ILE A 294 6.58 16.82 20.08
C ILE A 294 5.41 15.97 19.66
N ARG A 295 5.10 15.98 18.35
CA ARG A 295 4.13 15.07 17.77
C ARG A 295 4.89 13.92 17.13
N GLN A 296 4.54 12.68 17.49
CA GLN A 296 5.20 11.48 17.01
C GLN A 296 4.19 10.33 16.84
N PRO A 297 4.37 9.43 15.85
CA PRO A 297 3.41 8.38 15.52
C PRO A 297 3.65 7.06 16.27
N TRP A 298 4.68 6.93 17.08
CA TRP A 298 5.08 5.66 17.69
C TRP A 298 4.31 5.37 18.97
N LEU A 299 3.97 4.09 19.19
CA LEU A 299 3.28 3.64 20.42
C LEU A 299 4.15 3.82 21.67
N LYS A 300 5.47 3.64 21.53
CA LYS A 300 6.44 3.86 22.60
C LYS A 300 7.65 4.56 22.04
N ALA A 301 7.89 5.74 22.54
CA ALA A 301 9.04 6.56 22.18
C ALA A 301 9.81 7.01 23.40
N LYS A 302 11.08 7.35 23.21
CA LYS A 302 11.91 8.05 24.18
C LYS A 302 12.32 9.38 23.60
N VAL A 303 12.04 10.46 24.31
CA VAL A 303 12.47 11.82 23.98
C VAL A 303 13.70 12.16 24.80
N GLN A 304 14.74 12.64 24.14
CA GLN A 304 15.99 13.07 24.73
C GLN A 304 16.36 14.45 24.17
N VAL A 305 16.77 15.38 25.04
CA VAL A 305 17.26 16.70 24.61
C VAL A 305 18.72 16.84 25.07
N PHE A 306 19.56 17.21 24.13
CA PHE A 306 21.00 17.41 24.34
C PHE A 306 21.36 18.88 24.12
N ASP A 307 22.29 19.40 24.89
CA ASP A 307 22.91 20.68 24.60
C ASP A 307 23.94 20.58 23.45
N VAL A 308 24.53 21.69 23.04
CA VAL A 308 25.54 21.75 21.97
C VAL A 308 26.84 21.00 22.31
N SER A 309 27.09 20.67 23.56
CA SER A 309 28.23 19.85 23.98
C SER A 309 27.92 18.34 23.93
N GLY A 310 26.68 17.96 23.61
CA GLY A 310 26.21 16.61 23.65
C GLY A 310 25.78 16.10 25.02
N THR A 311 25.66 16.99 26.00
CA THR A 311 25.19 16.63 27.34
C THR A 311 23.69 16.45 27.33
N LEU A 312 23.20 15.33 27.87
CA LEU A 312 21.77 15.04 28.02
C LEU A 312 21.18 15.97 29.12
N VAL A 313 20.22 16.81 28.76
CA VAL A 313 19.57 17.79 29.64
C VAL A 313 18.12 17.45 29.97
N HIS A 314 17.49 16.58 29.16
CA HIS A 314 16.16 16.09 29.44
C HIS A 314 15.97 14.67 28.81
N GLU A 315 15.28 13.80 29.53
CA GLU A 315 14.88 12.47 29.02
C GLU A 315 13.51 12.10 29.59
N GLU A 316 12.62 11.62 28.70
CA GLU A 316 11.33 11.07 29.11
C GLU A 316 10.91 9.94 28.19
N ALA A 317 10.12 8.98 28.71
CA ALA A 317 9.41 7.98 27.93
C ALA A 317 8.02 8.50 27.58
N VAL A 318 7.64 8.35 26.33
CA VAL A 318 6.37 8.88 25.78
C VAL A 318 5.58 7.72 25.19
N GLU A 319 4.30 7.65 25.57
CA GLU A 319 3.33 6.79 24.88
C GLU A 319 2.76 7.54 23.65
N PHE A 320 2.02 6.84 22.81
CA PHE A 320 1.49 7.34 21.54
C PHE A 320 0.92 8.76 21.62
N GLY A 321 1.28 9.61 20.68
CA GLY A 321 0.72 10.96 20.49
C GLY A 321 1.69 12.09 20.75
N ASN A 322 1.21 13.15 21.44
CA ASN A 322 1.98 14.35 21.71
C ASN A 322 2.64 14.29 23.10
N SER A 323 3.86 14.80 23.20
CA SER A 323 4.52 15.10 24.47
C SER A 323 4.92 16.56 24.56
N GLU A 324 5.20 17.03 25.77
CA GLU A 324 5.66 18.40 26.04
C GLU A 324 6.96 18.34 26.83
N VAL A 325 7.97 19.05 26.34
CA VAL A 325 9.23 19.20 27.06
C VAL A 325 9.35 20.61 27.59
N ASP A 326 9.55 20.75 28.92
CA ASP A 326 9.75 22.02 29.57
C ASP A 326 11.21 22.52 29.40
N MET A 327 11.34 23.61 28.65
CA MET A 327 12.62 24.24 28.35
C MET A 327 12.93 25.44 29.24
N ARG A 328 12.00 25.84 30.12
CA ARG A 328 12.13 27.12 30.93
C ARG A 328 13.41 27.21 31.74
N ASN A 329 13.86 26.08 32.28
CA ASN A 329 15.04 26.04 33.15
C ASN A 329 16.36 25.82 32.37
N LEU A 330 16.30 25.72 31.05
CA LEU A 330 17.49 25.57 30.23
C LEU A 330 18.00 26.95 29.76
N PRO A 331 19.30 27.16 29.62
CA PRO A 331 19.87 28.40 29.06
C PRO A 331 19.39 28.64 27.63
N ASN A 332 19.35 29.92 27.21
CA ASN A 332 19.11 30.26 25.81
C ASN A 332 20.21 29.68 24.93
N GLY A 333 19.83 29.07 23.82
CA GLY A 333 20.79 28.41 22.94
C GLY A 333 20.16 27.38 22.00
N THR A 334 21.02 26.63 21.35
CA THR A 334 20.62 25.53 20.43
C THR A 334 20.69 24.21 21.18
N TYR A 335 19.68 23.38 20.96
CA TYR A 335 19.53 22.04 21.51
C TYR A 335 19.25 21.05 20.38
N LEU A 336 19.59 19.78 20.63
CA LEU A 336 19.25 18.66 19.74
C LEU A 336 18.20 17.81 20.45
N CYS A 337 16.99 17.77 19.91
CA CYS A 337 15.92 16.90 20.37
C CYS A 337 15.96 15.60 19.57
N ARG A 338 16.22 14.47 20.24
CA ARG A 338 16.19 13.13 19.67
C ARG A 338 14.95 12.40 20.17
N VAL A 339 14.18 11.88 19.24
CA VAL A 339 13.03 11.01 19.52
C VAL A 339 13.35 9.62 19.01
N THR A 340 13.37 8.63 19.89
CA THR A 340 13.73 7.23 19.59
C THR A 340 12.49 6.36 19.71
N ASN A 341 12.20 5.54 18.69
CA ASN A 341 11.24 4.46 18.83
C ASN A 341 11.81 3.37 19.75
N SER A 342 11.20 3.17 20.91
CA SER A 342 11.71 2.25 21.93
C SER A 342 11.63 0.78 21.55
N GLU A 343 10.80 0.41 20.59
CA GLU A 343 10.63 -0.97 20.12
C GLU A 343 11.60 -1.33 19.00
N LYS A 344 11.87 -0.36 18.10
CA LYS A 344 12.70 -0.58 16.91
C LYS A 344 14.14 -0.07 17.05
N GLY A 345 14.43 0.78 18.06
CA GLY A 345 15.74 1.39 18.27
C GLY A 345 16.12 2.46 17.23
N ILE A 346 15.20 2.86 16.36
CA ILE A 346 15.38 3.92 15.37
C ILE A 346 15.09 5.28 15.99
N TYR A 347 15.77 6.34 15.52
CA TYR A 347 15.58 7.67 16.08
C TYR A 347 15.56 8.76 15.00
N THR A 348 14.96 9.89 15.36
CA THR A 348 14.99 11.13 14.58
C THR A 348 15.48 12.27 15.44
N GLU A 349 16.24 13.18 14.85
CA GLU A 349 16.76 14.38 15.53
C GLU A 349 16.20 15.65 14.93
N ARG A 350 15.90 16.62 15.80
CA ARG A 350 15.47 17.99 15.42
C ARG A 350 16.28 19.01 16.21
N ARG A 351 16.76 20.01 15.50
CA ARG A 351 17.37 21.19 16.15
C ARG A 351 16.28 22.06 16.74
N VAL A 352 16.41 22.43 17.99
CA VAL A 352 15.54 23.35 18.72
C VAL A 352 16.35 24.59 19.14
N VAL A 353 15.77 25.76 18.95
CA VAL A 353 16.37 27.03 19.38
C VAL A 353 15.55 27.58 20.52
N LYS A 354 16.16 27.72 21.68
CA LYS A 354 15.59 28.42 22.85
C LYS A 354 16.01 29.87 22.85
N MET A 355 15.05 30.77 22.99
CA MET A 355 15.27 32.24 23.08
C MET A 355 15.07 32.75 24.49
#